data_878c3d06f0c81fcc56a9edd2dac0136e
#
_entry.id   878c3d06f0c81fcc56a9edd2dac0136e
#
_cell.length_a   1.000
_cell.length_b   1.000
_cell.length_c   1.000
_cell.angle_alpha   90.00
_cell.angle_beta   90.00
_cell.angle_gamma   90.00
#
_symmetry.space_group_name_H-M   'P 1'
#
loop_
_entity.id
_entity.type
_entity.pdbx_description
1 polymer ?
#
loop_
_entity_poly.entity_id
_entity_poly.type
_entity_poly.pdbx_seq_one_letter_code
_entity_poly.pdbx_strand_id
1 'polypeptide(L)'
;RDPRLAAIEDLRSAEPHRQRRALSAPPDPQLVGWVLPLLAREDHFADALRYLRACAPRAVGQLVDALLDPAQDPAVRRRVARVLRGVPGPRTVEGLLHGLGDPLFEVRQQCGHALLRLSERDPGLALPRDQVFAAAMAEMEHGRGEADRGLEHVFTLLSLVLEREPVQLARRALQGQDAGLRGTALEYLENVLPESLRQRLGPLIGQGPLPAPSRPADEVRDELLRSRASWTLPRELSRER
;
A
#
# COMPACT_ATOMS: atom_id res chain seq x y z
N ARG A 1 6.21 32.87 -28.59
CA ARG A 1 6.61 32.53 -27.23
C ARG A 1 6.55 31.02 -27.09
N ASP A 2 7.58 30.40 -26.55
CA ASP A 2 7.61 28.96 -26.36
C ASP A 2 6.46 28.53 -25.43
N PRO A 3 5.56 27.63 -25.84
CA PRO A 3 4.40 27.24 -25.06
C PRO A 3 4.80 26.56 -23.72
N ARG A 4 5.98 25.91 -23.65
CA ARG A 4 6.50 25.34 -22.41
C ARG A 4 6.91 26.41 -21.41
N LEU A 5 7.61 27.44 -21.85
CA LEU A 5 7.97 28.55 -20.96
C LEU A 5 6.73 29.24 -20.39
N ALA A 6 5.70 29.44 -21.21
CA ALA A 6 4.42 29.98 -20.73
C ALA A 6 3.76 29.05 -19.69
N ALA A 7 3.78 27.72 -19.91
CA ALA A 7 3.24 26.76 -18.95
C ALA A 7 4.04 26.75 -17.63
N ILE A 8 5.37 26.87 -17.69
CA ILE A 8 6.21 26.95 -16.48
C ILE A 8 5.89 28.25 -15.69
N GLU A 9 5.75 29.38 -16.37
CA GLU A 9 5.36 30.64 -15.73
C GLU A 9 4.00 30.51 -15.05
N ASP A 10 3.02 29.83 -15.68
CA ASP A 10 1.71 29.60 -15.12
C ASP A 10 1.76 28.65 -13.92
N LEU A 11 2.52 27.55 -13.98
CA LEU A 11 2.66 26.61 -12.86
C LEU A 11 3.35 27.24 -11.64
N ARG A 12 4.27 28.19 -11.87
CA ARG A 12 4.97 28.93 -10.82
C ARG A 12 4.19 30.13 -10.28
N SER A 13 3.12 30.52 -10.94
CA SER A 13 2.31 31.67 -10.53
C SER A 13 1.68 31.44 -9.16
N ALA A 14 1.55 32.49 -8.35
CA ALA A 14 0.77 32.44 -7.12
C ALA A 14 -0.76 32.42 -7.38
N GLU A 15 -1.19 32.67 -8.61
CA GLU A 15 -2.59 32.75 -9.00
C GLU A 15 -3.18 31.38 -9.33
N PRO A 16 -4.17 30.88 -8.55
CA PRO A 16 -4.71 29.54 -8.75
C PRO A 16 -5.30 29.28 -10.15
N HIS A 17 -5.89 30.29 -10.78
CA HIS A 17 -6.48 30.15 -12.11
C HIS A 17 -5.42 29.89 -13.20
N ARG A 18 -4.23 30.47 -13.08
CA ARG A 18 -3.11 30.23 -14.00
C ARG A 18 -2.60 28.81 -13.85
N GLN A 19 -2.39 28.33 -12.62
CA GLN A 19 -1.99 26.97 -12.34
C GLN A 19 -3.01 25.96 -12.90
N ARG A 20 -4.32 26.18 -12.69
CA ARG A 20 -5.37 25.31 -13.27
C ARG A 20 -5.36 25.31 -14.79
N ARG A 21 -5.13 26.46 -15.42
CA ARG A 21 -4.99 26.54 -16.89
C ARG A 21 -3.85 25.66 -17.39
N ALA A 22 -2.68 25.73 -16.76
CA ALA A 22 -1.54 24.91 -17.13
C ALA A 22 -1.80 23.40 -16.88
N LEU A 23 -2.46 23.04 -15.79
CA LEU A 23 -2.85 21.65 -15.48
C LEU A 23 -3.96 21.11 -16.41
N SER A 24 -4.70 21.99 -17.10
CA SER A 24 -5.71 21.61 -18.09
C SER A 24 -5.15 21.48 -19.52
N ALA A 25 -3.92 21.92 -19.75
CA ALA A 25 -3.23 21.76 -21.01
C ALA A 25 -2.85 20.29 -21.28
N PRO A 26 -2.52 19.93 -22.54
CA PRO A 26 -2.02 18.59 -22.85
C PRO A 26 -0.80 18.21 -21.97
N PRO A 27 -0.76 17.00 -21.39
CA PRO A 27 0.28 16.61 -20.46
C PRO A 27 1.66 16.52 -21.15
N ASP A 28 2.64 17.26 -20.64
CA ASP A 28 4.03 17.22 -21.08
C ASP A 28 4.92 16.63 -19.97
N PRO A 29 5.58 15.47 -20.19
CA PRO A 29 6.48 14.84 -19.21
C PRO A 29 7.62 15.74 -18.75
N GLN A 30 8.03 16.74 -19.54
CA GLN A 30 9.08 17.69 -19.18
C GLN A 30 8.64 18.70 -18.12
N LEU A 31 7.32 18.83 -17.88
CA LEU A 31 6.77 19.72 -16.86
C LEU A 31 6.52 19.01 -15.51
N VAL A 32 6.79 17.70 -15.40
CA VAL A 32 6.52 16.91 -14.19
C VAL A 32 7.14 17.54 -12.94
N GLY A 33 8.40 18.00 -13.02
CA GLY A 33 9.07 18.64 -11.87
C GLY A 33 8.36 19.91 -11.36
N TRP A 34 7.68 20.64 -12.26
CA TRP A 34 6.91 21.83 -11.89
C TRP A 34 5.50 21.53 -11.37
N VAL A 35 4.95 20.36 -11.74
CA VAL A 35 3.63 19.91 -11.28
C VAL A 35 3.71 19.20 -9.93
N LEU A 36 4.82 18.51 -9.62
CA LEU A 36 5.01 17.76 -8.37
C LEU A 36 4.66 18.55 -7.10
N PRO A 37 5.13 19.81 -6.91
CA PRO A 37 4.78 20.59 -5.71
C PRO A 37 3.27 20.83 -5.54
N LEU A 38 2.53 20.87 -6.64
CA LEU A 38 1.07 21.09 -6.61
C LEU A 38 0.32 19.86 -6.06
N LEU A 39 0.94 18.69 -6.00
CA LEU A 39 0.38 17.55 -5.27
C LEU A 39 0.19 17.82 -3.78
N ALA A 40 1.02 18.65 -3.15
CA ALA A 40 0.88 19.00 -1.73
C ALA A 40 -0.33 19.91 -1.46
N ARG A 41 -0.82 20.62 -2.47
CA ARG A 41 -1.90 21.60 -2.34
C ARG A 41 -3.26 20.96 -2.56
N GLU A 42 -4.17 21.12 -1.58
CA GLU A 42 -5.51 20.51 -1.66
C GLU A 42 -6.35 21.11 -2.82
N ASP A 43 -6.20 22.41 -3.09
CA ASP A 43 -6.91 23.13 -4.16
C ASP A 43 -6.50 22.72 -5.58
N HIS A 44 -5.35 22.06 -5.72
CA HIS A 44 -4.79 21.60 -7.00
C HIS A 44 -4.57 20.08 -7.07
N PHE A 45 -4.75 19.39 -5.97
CA PHE A 45 -4.41 17.96 -5.86
C PHE A 45 -5.04 17.11 -6.97
N ALA A 46 -6.35 17.26 -7.21
CA ALA A 46 -7.06 16.46 -8.20
C ALA A 46 -6.54 16.70 -9.63
N ASP A 47 -6.28 17.96 -9.98
CA ASP A 47 -5.77 18.33 -11.30
C ASP A 47 -4.32 17.92 -11.49
N ALA A 48 -3.46 18.13 -10.50
CA ALA A 48 -2.08 17.68 -10.52
C ALA A 48 -1.98 16.15 -10.61
N LEU A 49 -2.79 15.42 -9.85
CA LEU A 49 -2.86 13.95 -9.90
C LEU A 49 -3.28 13.45 -11.28
N ARG A 50 -4.30 14.05 -11.89
CA ARG A 50 -4.74 13.72 -13.25
C ARG A 50 -3.62 13.97 -14.27
N TYR A 51 -2.99 15.14 -14.22
CA TYR A 51 -1.90 15.53 -15.11
C TYR A 51 -0.73 14.55 -15.01
N LEU A 52 -0.24 14.28 -13.79
CA LEU A 52 0.88 13.39 -13.54
C LEU A 52 0.58 11.94 -13.95
N ARG A 53 -0.64 11.45 -13.75
CA ARG A 53 -1.05 10.12 -14.24
C ARG A 53 -0.97 10.01 -15.75
N ALA A 54 -1.34 11.05 -16.48
CA ALA A 54 -1.23 11.06 -17.92
C ALA A 54 0.23 11.13 -18.41
N CYS A 55 1.13 11.77 -17.67
CA CYS A 55 2.58 11.80 -17.96
C CYS A 55 3.31 10.53 -17.51
N ALA A 56 2.79 9.81 -16.50
CA ALA A 56 3.50 8.80 -15.74
C ALA A 56 4.19 7.71 -16.58
N PRO A 57 3.60 7.14 -17.66
CA PRO A 57 4.27 6.13 -18.47
C PRO A 57 5.59 6.60 -19.10
N ARG A 58 5.75 7.92 -19.32
CA ARG A 58 6.96 8.53 -19.90
C ARG A 58 7.84 9.25 -18.87
N ALA A 59 7.40 9.31 -17.62
CA ALA A 59 8.05 10.06 -16.54
C ALA A 59 8.33 9.20 -15.28
N VAL A 60 8.31 7.87 -15.41
CA VAL A 60 8.50 6.95 -14.27
C VAL A 60 9.74 7.28 -13.47
N GLY A 61 10.87 7.56 -14.14
CA GLY A 61 12.11 7.92 -13.47
C GLY A 61 11.98 9.14 -12.57
N GLN A 62 11.45 10.23 -13.12
CA GLN A 62 11.25 11.48 -12.35
C GLN A 62 10.30 11.27 -11.16
N LEU A 63 9.27 10.44 -11.32
CA LEU A 63 8.32 10.13 -10.25
C LEU A 63 8.97 9.26 -9.17
N VAL A 64 9.75 8.25 -9.54
CA VAL A 64 10.50 7.42 -8.59
C VAL A 64 11.54 8.25 -7.85
N ASP A 65 12.30 9.11 -8.56
CA ASP A 65 13.28 9.99 -7.94
C ASP A 65 12.59 10.93 -6.91
N ALA A 66 11.44 11.51 -7.26
CA ALA A 66 10.67 12.35 -6.34
C ALA A 66 10.08 11.57 -5.14
N LEU A 67 9.69 10.31 -5.33
CA LEU A 67 9.24 9.43 -4.24
C LEU A 67 10.35 9.18 -3.23
N LEU A 68 11.57 8.95 -3.71
CA LEU A 68 12.70 8.53 -2.88
C LEU A 68 13.56 9.68 -2.38
N ASP A 69 13.35 10.91 -2.87
CA ASP A 69 14.08 12.09 -2.42
C ASP A 69 13.64 12.53 -1.01
N PRO A 70 14.48 12.42 0.03
CA PRO A 70 14.14 12.84 1.39
C PRO A 70 13.94 14.36 1.53
N ALA A 71 14.46 15.16 0.59
CA ALA A 71 14.27 16.62 0.58
C ALA A 71 12.90 17.05 0.01
N GLN A 72 12.19 16.12 -0.66
CA GLN A 72 10.86 16.38 -1.20
C GLN A 72 9.81 16.44 -0.08
N ASP A 73 8.81 17.30 -0.25
CA ASP A 73 7.67 17.42 0.68
C ASP A 73 7.02 16.04 0.95
N PRO A 74 6.82 15.64 2.21
CA PRO A 74 6.19 14.36 2.57
C PRO A 74 4.82 14.14 1.92
N ALA A 75 4.01 15.19 1.75
CA ALA A 75 2.72 15.10 1.09
C ALA A 75 2.87 14.83 -0.41
N VAL A 76 3.88 15.39 -1.06
CA VAL A 76 4.23 15.06 -2.45
C VAL A 76 4.65 13.60 -2.54
N ARG A 77 5.58 13.15 -1.71
CA ARG A 77 6.13 11.78 -1.75
C ARG A 77 5.02 10.72 -1.61
N ARG A 78 4.18 10.81 -0.58
CA ARG A 78 3.05 9.89 -0.40
C ARG A 78 2.05 9.91 -1.57
N ARG A 79 1.84 11.09 -2.20
CA ARG A 79 0.92 11.26 -3.32
C ARG A 79 1.52 10.78 -4.65
N VAL A 80 2.83 10.83 -4.81
CA VAL A 80 3.54 10.23 -5.95
C VAL A 80 3.36 8.71 -5.98
N ALA A 81 3.40 8.01 -4.85
CA ALA A 81 3.08 6.58 -4.79
C ALA A 81 1.66 6.29 -5.34
N ARG A 82 0.69 7.21 -5.13
CA ARG A 82 -0.67 7.10 -5.70
C ARG A 82 -0.71 7.35 -7.22
N VAL A 83 0.26 8.06 -7.78
CA VAL A 83 0.44 8.17 -9.24
C VAL A 83 0.99 6.86 -9.77
N LEU A 84 2.06 6.35 -9.17
CA LEU A 84 2.80 5.17 -9.59
C LEU A 84 1.97 3.87 -9.56
N ARG A 85 0.98 3.76 -8.67
CA ARG A 85 0.08 2.57 -8.61
C ARG A 85 -0.66 2.27 -9.91
N GLY A 86 -0.70 3.20 -10.85
CA GLY A 86 -1.34 3.07 -12.15
C GLY A 86 -0.37 2.72 -13.28
N VAL A 87 0.92 2.65 -13.01
CA VAL A 87 1.98 2.52 -14.02
C VAL A 87 2.71 1.20 -13.80
N PRO A 88 2.42 0.15 -14.60
CA PRO A 88 3.14 -1.11 -14.50
C PRO A 88 4.57 -0.97 -15.01
N GLY A 89 5.46 -1.83 -14.52
CA GLY A 89 6.82 -1.93 -15.02
C GLY A 89 7.86 -2.07 -13.91
N PRO A 90 9.03 -2.62 -14.25
CA PRO A 90 10.06 -3.00 -13.25
C PRO A 90 10.56 -1.79 -12.46
N ARG A 91 10.78 -0.65 -13.10
CA ARG A 91 11.27 0.58 -12.43
C ARG A 91 10.27 1.12 -11.42
N THR A 92 8.96 1.04 -11.72
CA THR A 92 7.90 1.41 -10.77
C THR A 92 7.92 0.49 -9.55
N VAL A 93 7.97 -0.82 -9.79
CA VAL A 93 7.98 -1.84 -8.73
C VAL A 93 9.21 -1.67 -7.83
N GLU A 94 10.39 -1.52 -8.44
CA GLU A 94 11.64 -1.29 -7.72
C GLU A 94 11.59 -0.03 -6.86
N GLY A 95 11.13 1.09 -7.42
CA GLY A 95 10.97 2.34 -6.67
C GLY A 95 10.00 2.22 -5.50
N LEU A 96 8.87 1.55 -5.68
CA LEU A 96 7.90 1.31 -4.61
C LEU A 96 8.43 0.36 -3.53
N LEU A 97 9.19 -0.68 -3.91
CA LEU A 97 9.87 -1.58 -2.96
C LEU A 97 10.89 -0.84 -2.11
N HIS A 98 11.68 0.07 -2.69
CA HIS A 98 12.57 0.95 -1.93
C HIS A 98 11.79 1.86 -0.98
N GLY A 99 10.64 2.39 -1.43
CA GLY A 99 9.77 3.22 -0.61
C GLY A 99 9.14 2.51 0.60
N LEU A 100 9.15 1.17 0.65
CA LEU A 100 8.75 0.40 1.85
C LEU A 100 9.72 0.60 3.02
N GLY A 101 10.95 1.04 2.78
CA GLY A 101 11.96 1.38 3.81
C GLY A 101 11.97 2.85 4.22
N ASP A 102 11.02 3.66 3.77
CA ASP A 102 10.98 5.10 4.08
C ASP A 102 10.81 5.38 5.58
N PRO A 103 11.47 6.41 6.14
CA PRO A 103 11.27 6.77 7.54
C PRO A 103 9.82 7.20 7.86
N LEU A 104 9.07 7.74 6.89
CA LEU A 104 7.71 8.21 7.08
C LEU A 104 6.70 7.08 6.83
N PHE A 105 5.87 6.79 7.83
CA PHE A 105 4.84 5.74 7.76
C PHE A 105 3.91 5.90 6.56
N GLU A 106 3.42 7.12 6.32
CA GLU A 106 2.49 7.40 5.24
C GLU A 106 3.08 7.10 3.85
N VAL A 107 4.39 7.27 3.67
CA VAL A 107 5.08 6.93 2.42
C VAL A 107 5.15 5.41 2.29
N ARG A 108 5.61 4.69 3.34
CA ARG A 108 5.64 3.22 3.35
C ARG A 108 4.28 2.62 3.04
N GLN A 109 3.23 3.10 3.73
CA GLN A 109 1.86 2.63 3.56
C GLN A 109 1.36 2.84 2.12
N GLN A 110 1.60 4.01 1.52
CA GLN A 110 1.18 4.28 0.15
C GLN A 110 1.97 3.43 -0.87
N CYS A 111 3.25 3.15 -0.61
CA CYS A 111 4.03 2.23 -1.44
C CYS A 111 3.47 0.79 -1.38
N GLY A 112 3.15 0.28 -0.19
CA GLY A 112 2.52 -1.03 -0.02
C GLY A 112 1.17 -1.13 -0.74
N HIS A 113 0.31 -0.12 -0.59
CA HIS A 113 -0.97 -0.05 -1.32
C HIS A 113 -0.77 0.04 -2.84
N ALA A 114 0.25 0.76 -3.31
CA ALA A 114 0.54 0.86 -4.74
C ALA A 114 1.00 -0.49 -5.31
N LEU A 115 1.90 -1.19 -4.63
CA LEU A 115 2.34 -2.54 -5.00
C LEU A 115 1.16 -3.53 -5.02
N LEU A 116 0.28 -3.47 -4.01
CA LEU A 116 -0.91 -4.32 -3.96
C LEU A 116 -1.84 -4.08 -5.16
N ARG A 117 -2.02 -2.83 -5.57
CA ARG A 117 -2.81 -2.50 -6.77
C ARG A 117 -2.15 -2.95 -8.07
N LEU A 118 -0.82 -2.93 -8.15
CA LEU A 118 -0.11 -3.46 -9.31
C LEU A 118 -0.23 -4.98 -9.38
N SER A 119 -0.07 -5.70 -8.26
CA SER A 119 -0.24 -7.16 -8.22
C SER A 119 -1.67 -7.62 -8.49
N GLU A 120 -2.69 -6.82 -8.16
CA GLU A 120 -4.08 -7.09 -8.53
C GLU A 120 -4.33 -7.03 -10.05
N ARG A 121 -3.60 -6.16 -10.74
CA ARG A 121 -3.72 -5.99 -12.20
C ARG A 121 -2.86 -6.97 -12.98
N ASP A 122 -1.77 -7.39 -12.40
CA ASP A 122 -0.85 -8.36 -12.95
C ASP A 122 -0.61 -9.50 -11.95
N PRO A 123 -1.44 -10.56 -11.99
CA PRO A 123 -1.26 -11.73 -11.12
C PRO A 123 0.06 -12.47 -11.32
N GLY A 124 0.75 -12.24 -12.44
CA GLY A 124 2.08 -12.77 -12.73
C GLY A 124 3.23 -11.94 -12.14
N LEU A 125 2.93 -10.79 -11.52
CA LEU A 125 3.94 -9.94 -10.91
C LEU A 125 4.58 -10.65 -9.70
N ALA A 126 5.80 -11.16 -9.90
CA ALA A 126 6.59 -11.76 -8.83
C ALA A 126 7.31 -10.66 -8.04
N LEU A 127 6.97 -10.52 -6.76
CA LEU A 127 7.66 -9.62 -5.84
C LEU A 127 8.71 -10.41 -5.03
N PRO A 128 9.86 -9.81 -4.69
CA PRO A 128 10.92 -10.47 -3.91
C PRO A 128 10.44 -10.73 -2.48
N ARG A 129 10.12 -11.99 -2.19
CA ARG A 129 9.48 -12.43 -0.94
C ARG A 129 10.28 -12.02 0.30
N ASP A 130 11.60 -12.20 0.25
CA ASP A 130 12.46 -11.87 1.39
C ASP A 130 12.50 -10.37 1.67
N GLN A 131 12.49 -9.54 0.63
CA GLN A 131 12.46 -8.08 0.79
C GLN A 131 11.13 -7.60 1.39
N VAL A 132 10.01 -8.19 0.94
CA VAL A 132 8.68 -7.86 1.49
C VAL A 132 8.55 -8.33 2.94
N PHE A 133 9.05 -9.52 3.28
CA PHE A 133 9.08 -10.00 4.67
C PHE A 133 9.97 -9.13 5.55
N ALA A 134 11.12 -8.67 5.05
CA ALA A 134 11.97 -7.74 5.77
C ALA A 134 11.25 -6.40 6.03
N ALA A 135 10.52 -5.87 5.06
CA ALA A 135 9.71 -4.68 5.24
C ALA A 135 8.59 -4.88 6.28
N ALA A 136 7.90 -6.02 6.26
CA ALA A 136 6.89 -6.36 7.26
C ALA A 136 7.50 -6.48 8.67
N MET A 137 8.69 -7.05 8.79
CA MET A 137 9.44 -7.14 10.04
C MET A 137 9.79 -5.75 10.57
N ALA A 138 10.33 -4.88 9.72
CA ALA A 138 10.67 -3.50 10.09
C ALA A 138 9.43 -2.73 10.55
N GLU A 139 8.28 -2.92 9.90
CA GLU A 139 7.02 -2.28 10.30
C GLU A 139 6.56 -2.73 11.69
N MET A 140 6.70 -4.02 12.03
CA MET A 140 6.41 -4.53 13.37
C MET A 140 7.32 -3.92 14.45
N GLU A 141 8.54 -3.50 14.09
CA GLU A 141 9.47 -2.83 15.00
C GLU A 141 9.11 -1.35 15.23
N HIS A 142 8.65 -0.66 14.19
CA HIS A 142 8.21 0.75 14.28
C HIS A 142 6.86 0.92 15.00
N GLY A 143 5.98 -0.10 14.96
CA GLY A 143 4.55 -0.02 15.25
C GLY A 143 4.14 0.17 16.70
N ARG A 144 5.03 0.52 17.64
CA ARG A 144 4.67 0.73 19.06
C ARG A 144 3.88 2.03 19.32
N GLY A 145 3.81 2.95 18.36
CA GLY A 145 3.12 4.24 18.48
C GLY A 145 1.77 4.34 17.75
N GLU A 146 1.54 3.52 16.70
CA GLU A 146 0.33 3.49 15.87
C GLU A 146 -0.11 2.03 15.61
N ALA A 147 -0.31 1.27 16.66
CA ALA A 147 -0.44 -0.20 16.63
C ALA A 147 -1.43 -0.72 15.57
N ASP A 148 -2.61 -0.11 15.45
CA ASP A 148 -3.65 -0.58 14.51
C ASP A 148 -3.29 -0.31 13.05
N ARG A 149 -2.75 0.87 12.73
CA ARG A 149 -2.36 1.24 11.35
C ARG A 149 -1.13 0.48 10.90
N GLY A 150 -0.16 0.29 11.79
CA GLY A 150 1.03 -0.52 11.54
C GLY A 150 0.67 -1.98 11.27
N LEU A 151 -0.21 -2.56 12.09
CA LEU A 151 -0.68 -3.93 11.91
C LEU A 151 -1.43 -4.09 10.57
N GLU A 152 -2.30 -3.14 10.21
CA GLU A 152 -2.98 -3.15 8.91
C GLU A 152 -1.97 -3.13 7.75
N HIS A 153 -0.93 -2.31 7.86
CA HIS A 153 0.13 -2.24 6.86
C HIS A 153 0.92 -3.55 6.78
N VAL A 154 1.24 -4.18 7.90
CA VAL A 154 1.86 -5.52 7.92
C VAL A 154 1.03 -6.52 7.13
N PHE A 155 -0.28 -6.60 7.34
CA PHE A 155 -1.15 -7.50 6.58
C PHE A 155 -1.27 -7.12 5.10
N THR A 156 -1.15 -5.84 4.76
CA THR A 156 -1.03 -5.39 3.37
C THR A 156 0.24 -5.95 2.72
N LEU A 157 1.39 -5.85 3.40
CA LEU A 157 2.66 -6.38 2.93
C LEU A 157 2.63 -7.92 2.80
N LEU A 158 2.10 -8.63 3.78
CA LEU A 158 1.94 -10.08 3.72
C LEU A 158 1.09 -10.52 2.51
N SER A 159 0.04 -9.74 2.17
CA SER A 159 -0.82 -10.01 1.00
C SER A 159 -0.12 -9.80 -0.35
N LEU A 160 1.09 -9.25 -0.38
CA LEU A 160 1.90 -9.11 -1.60
C LEU A 160 2.61 -10.41 -2.00
N VAL A 161 2.89 -11.30 -1.04
CA VAL A 161 3.73 -12.48 -1.23
C VAL A 161 3.12 -13.78 -0.71
N LEU A 162 1.97 -13.70 -0.06
CA LEU A 162 1.15 -14.83 0.39
C LEU A 162 -0.21 -14.80 -0.32
N GLU A 163 -0.97 -15.89 -0.21
CA GLU A 163 -2.34 -15.93 -0.71
C GLU A 163 -3.19 -14.84 -0.05
N ARG A 164 -3.64 -13.90 -0.86
CA ARG A 164 -4.28 -12.66 -0.36
C ARG A 164 -5.56 -12.91 0.42
N GLU A 165 -6.45 -13.76 -0.08
CA GLU A 165 -7.76 -13.97 0.53
C GLU A 165 -7.63 -14.57 1.94
N PRO A 166 -6.88 -15.66 2.17
CA PRO A 166 -6.66 -16.19 3.51
C PRO A 166 -5.98 -15.19 4.45
N VAL A 167 -5.00 -14.40 3.98
CA VAL A 167 -4.34 -13.36 4.78
C VAL A 167 -5.33 -12.29 5.25
N GLN A 168 -6.23 -11.84 4.36
CA GLN A 168 -7.23 -10.82 4.71
C GLN A 168 -8.33 -11.39 5.64
N LEU A 169 -8.71 -12.67 5.47
CA LEU A 169 -9.62 -13.34 6.38
C LEU A 169 -8.99 -13.51 7.78
N ALA A 170 -7.71 -13.91 7.83
CA ALA A 170 -6.97 -14.01 9.10
C ALA A 170 -6.95 -12.65 9.83
N ARG A 171 -6.65 -11.55 9.13
CA ARG A 171 -6.69 -10.20 9.72
C ARG A 171 -8.05 -9.87 10.32
N ARG A 172 -9.13 -10.13 9.57
CA ARG A 172 -10.51 -9.88 10.06
C ARG A 172 -10.84 -10.73 11.27
N ALA A 173 -10.50 -12.02 11.23
CA ALA A 173 -10.73 -12.95 12.33
C ALA A 173 -10.01 -12.52 13.63
N LEU A 174 -8.78 -12.01 13.52
CA LEU A 174 -8.02 -11.47 14.65
C LEU A 174 -8.68 -10.24 15.29
N GLN A 175 -9.41 -9.45 14.53
CA GLN A 175 -10.16 -8.28 15.00
C GLN A 175 -11.59 -8.63 15.48
N GLY A 176 -12.07 -9.84 15.15
CA GLY A 176 -13.40 -10.33 15.52
C GLY A 176 -13.50 -10.85 16.95
N GLN A 177 -14.74 -11.17 17.37
CA GLN A 177 -15.06 -11.71 18.71
C GLN A 177 -15.16 -13.26 18.73
N ASP A 178 -15.11 -13.91 17.56
CA ASP A 178 -15.19 -15.36 17.44
C ASP A 178 -13.85 -16.01 17.79
N ALA A 179 -13.80 -16.66 18.95
CA ALA A 179 -12.59 -17.30 19.47
C ALA A 179 -12.13 -18.49 18.59
N GLY A 180 -13.08 -19.26 18.01
CA GLY A 180 -12.76 -20.38 17.13
C GLY A 180 -12.11 -19.91 15.84
N LEU A 181 -12.73 -18.92 15.19
CA LEU A 181 -12.19 -18.33 13.96
C LEU A 181 -10.86 -17.62 14.20
N ARG A 182 -10.70 -16.96 15.36
CA ARG A 182 -9.41 -16.39 15.76
C ARG A 182 -8.34 -17.46 15.89
N GLY A 183 -8.67 -18.62 16.48
CA GLY A 183 -7.75 -19.77 16.60
C GLY A 183 -7.31 -20.29 15.24
N THR A 184 -8.25 -20.52 14.30
CA THR A 184 -7.93 -20.94 12.91
C THR A 184 -7.07 -19.91 12.19
N ALA A 185 -7.32 -18.61 12.39
CA ALA A 185 -6.50 -17.55 11.80
C ALA A 185 -5.07 -17.55 12.33
N LEU A 186 -4.87 -17.75 13.62
CA LEU A 186 -3.55 -17.88 14.25
C LEU A 186 -2.80 -19.07 13.68
N GLU A 187 -3.45 -20.24 13.62
CA GLU A 187 -2.85 -21.46 13.08
C GLU A 187 -2.50 -21.33 11.58
N TYR A 188 -3.32 -20.61 10.80
CA TYR A 188 -2.96 -20.29 9.42
C TYR A 188 -1.68 -19.46 9.34
N LEU A 189 -1.56 -18.41 10.15
CA LEU A 189 -0.38 -17.55 10.19
C LEU A 189 0.87 -18.32 10.68
N GLU A 190 0.71 -19.26 11.61
CA GLU A 190 1.79 -20.18 12.05
C GLU A 190 2.34 -20.99 10.89
N ASN A 191 1.47 -21.42 9.97
CA ASN A 191 1.85 -22.24 8.82
C ASN A 191 2.57 -21.45 7.72
N VAL A 192 2.14 -20.20 7.43
CA VAL A 192 2.59 -19.47 6.25
C VAL A 192 3.72 -18.50 6.52
N LEU A 193 3.94 -18.11 7.79
CA LEU A 193 4.97 -17.15 8.17
C LEU A 193 6.28 -17.82 8.53
N PRO A 194 7.43 -17.24 8.13
CA PRO A 194 8.72 -17.64 8.67
C PRO A 194 8.81 -17.39 10.18
N GLU A 195 9.66 -18.15 10.86
CA GLU A 195 9.80 -18.12 12.33
C GLU A 195 10.03 -16.71 12.87
N SER A 196 10.87 -15.91 12.22
CA SER A 196 11.18 -14.55 12.63
C SER A 196 9.94 -13.65 12.69
N LEU A 197 9.04 -13.76 11.71
CA LEU A 197 7.76 -13.02 11.68
C LEU A 197 6.76 -13.56 12.70
N ARG A 198 6.70 -14.89 12.91
CA ARG A 198 5.84 -15.51 13.93
C ARG A 198 6.17 -15.01 15.33
N GLN A 199 7.46 -14.94 15.67
CA GLN A 199 7.92 -14.46 16.98
C GLN A 199 7.55 -12.99 17.24
N ARG A 200 7.50 -12.16 16.20
CA ARG A 200 7.19 -10.73 16.29
C ARG A 200 5.70 -10.41 16.21
N LEU A 201 4.96 -11.12 15.38
CA LEU A 201 3.53 -10.88 15.16
C LEU A 201 2.69 -11.21 16.38
N GLY A 202 2.98 -12.33 17.06
CA GLY A 202 2.22 -12.79 18.23
C GLY A 202 2.00 -11.70 19.29
N PRO A 203 3.07 -11.06 19.80
CA PRO A 203 2.95 -9.97 20.76
C PRO A 203 2.14 -8.76 20.27
N LEU A 204 2.17 -8.45 18.98
CA LEU A 204 1.41 -7.32 18.40
C LEU A 204 -0.10 -7.56 18.38
N ILE A 205 -0.53 -8.82 18.34
CA ILE A 205 -1.93 -9.21 18.33
C ILE A 205 -2.42 -9.67 19.70
N GLY A 206 -1.65 -9.35 20.77
CA GLY A 206 -2.01 -9.68 22.17
C GLY A 206 -1.85 -11.15 22.52
N GLN A 207 -0.95 -11.86 21.83
CA GLN A 207 -0.59 -13.26 22.06
C GLN A 207 0.89 -13.38 22.46
N GLY A 208 1.29 -14.55 22.94
CA GLY A 208 2.69 -14.93 22.99
C GLY A 208 3.26 -15.13 21.56
N PRO A 209 4.58 -15.42 21.45
CA PRO A 209 5.14 -15.83 20.15
C PRO A 209 4.32 -16.97 19.55
N LEU A 210 4.00 -16.85 18.26
CA LEU A 210 3.22 -17.92 17.60
C LEU A 210 4.05 -19.21 17.53
N PRO A 211 3.47 -20.36 17.93
CA PRO A 211 4.19 -21.64 17.95
C PRO A 211 4.50 -22.15 16.53
N ALA A 212 5.16 -23.30 16.47
CA ALA A 212 5.29 -24.03 15.22
C ALA A 212 3.93 -24.63 14.81
N PRO A 213 3.65 -24.72 13.50
CA PRO A 213 2.37 -25.24 13.00
C PRO A 213 2.11 -26.68 13.45
N SER A 214 0.87 -26.99 13.79
CA SER A 214 0.43 -28.31 14.27
C SER A 214 -0.37 -29.10 13.24
N ARG A 215 -1.03 -28.41 12.29
CA ARG A 215 -1.79 -29.03 11.18
C ARG A 215 -1.24 -28.59 9.81
N PRO A 216 -1.53 -29.35 8.73
CA PRO A 216 -1.14 -28.97 7.37
C PRO A 216 -1.72 -27.63 6.93
N ALA A 217 -0.91 -26.80 6.25
CA ALA A 217 -1.28 -25.46 5.81
C ALA A 217 -2.57 -25.43 4.95
N ASP A 218 -2.72 -26.41 4.05
CA ASP A 218 -3.88 -26.48 3.15
C ASP A 218 -5.18 -26.74 3.89
N GLU A 219 -5.17 -27.59 4.91
CA GLU A 219 -6.33 -27.89 5.74
C GLU A 219 -6.82 -26.65 6.50
N VAL A 220 -5.90 -25.95 7.15
CA VAL A 220 -6.21 -24.73 7.92
C VAL A 220 -6.65 -23.59 7.00
N ARG A 221 -6.00 -23.45 5.83
CA ARG A 221 -6.41 -22.48 4.81
C ARG A 221 -7.84 -22.72 4.35
N ASP A 222 -8.18 -23.96 4.02
CA ASP A 222 -9.51 -24.33 3.50
C ASP A 222 -10.59 -24.16 4.57
N GLU A 223 -10.28 -24.40 5.84
CA GLU A 223 -11.16 -24.11 6.97
C GLU A 223 -11.43 -22.60 7.08
N LEU A 224 -10.36 -21.78 7.01
CA LEU A 224 -10.46 -20.32 7.04
C LEU A 224 -11.28 -19.77 5.86
N LEU A 225 -11.09 -20.32 4.64
CA LEU A 225 -11.86 -19.92 3.46
C LEU A 225 -13.34 -20.30 3.57
N ARG A 226 -13.67 -21.45 4.15
CA ARG A 226 -15.06 -21.86 4.40
C ARG A 226 -15.78 -20.94 5.38
N SER A 227 -15.07 -20.37 6.34
CA SER A 227 -15.64 -19.41 7.30
C SER A 227 -16.17 -18.13 6.65
N ARG A 228 -15.71 -17.79 5.42
CA ARG A 228 -16.22 -16.65 4.63
C ARG A 228 -17.74 -16.70 4.45
N ALA A 229 -18.33 -17.89 4.27
CA ALA A 229 -19.76 -18.04 4.07
C ALA A 229 -20.57 -17.54 5.29
N SER A 230 -20.04 -17.66 6.50
CA SER A 230 -20.68 -17.16 7.73
C SER A 230 -20.58 -15.62 7.88
N TRP A 231 -19.69 -14.95 7.16
CA TRP A 231 -19.52 -13.49 7.20
C TRP A 231 -20.42 -12.75 6.19
N THR A 232 -20.89 -13.47 5.17
CA THR A 232 -21.72 -12.90 4.09
C THR A 232 -23.22 -13.09 4.32
N LEU A 233 -23.62 -13.82 5.37
CA LEU A 233 -25.03 -13.90 5.76
C LEU A 233 -25.45 -12.58 6.44
N PRO A 234 -26.46 -11.86 5.91
CA PRO A 234 -26.96 -10.66 6.54
C PRO A 234 -27.50 -10.97 7.95
N ARG A 235 -27.22 -10.08 8.90
CA ARG A 235 -27.80 -10.09 10.27
C ARG A 235 -29.33 -9.91 10.30
N GLU A 236 -30.05 -10.26 9.25
CA GLU A 236 -31.49 -10.04 9.11
C GLU A 236 -32.36 -11.11 9.78
N LEU A 237 -31.78 -12.22 10.24
CA LEU A 237 -32.56 -13.31 10.85
C LEU A 237 -32.54 -13.33 12.40
N SER A 238 -32.02 -12.30 13.07
CA SER A 238 -31.98 -12.24 14.54
C SER A 238 -33.05 -11.31 15.15
N ARG A 239 -34.11 -10.96 14.40
CA ARG A 239 -35.20 -10.10 14.91
C ARG A 239 -36.59 -10.78 14.91
N GLU A 240 -36.63 -12.08 14.92
CA GLU A 240 -37.90 -12.79 15.19
C GLU A 240 -37.65 -13.89 16.22
N ARG A 241 -37.65 -13.50 17.51
CA ARG A 241 -38.21 -14.25 18.65
C ARG A 241 -38.29 -13.33 19.88
#